data_1b75c64b8bbd7d3d4ee1a89cb7d9bc6a
#
_entry.id   1b75c64b8bbd7d3d4ee1a89cb7d9bc6a
#
_cell.length_a   1.000
_cell.length_b   1.000
_cell.length_c   1.000
_cell.angle_alpha   90.00
_cell.angle_beta   90.00
_cell.angle_gamma   90.00
#
_symmetry.space_group_name_H-M   'P 1'
#
loop_
_entity.id
_entity.type
_entity.pdbx_description
1 polymer ?
#
loop_
_entity_poly.entity_id
_entity_poly.type
_entity_poly.pdbx_seq_one_letter_code
_entity_poly.pdbx_strand_id
1 'polypeptide(L)'
;SEEVDLQLRLRQLGLPSVVLSQPTLVHAGGGSSASDKRRQWLVDSRFIYADKWHGPSGVKRLRATLKTASYINFAWNLTRQMRGVDVSARERLATELAFLPA
;
A
#
# COMPACT_ATOMS: atom_id res chain seq x y z
N SER A 1 -6.91 0.78 -4.70
CA SER A 1 -7.07 -0.65 -5.12
C SER A 1 -8.27 -0.86 -6.04
N GLU A 2 -8.93 0.21 -6.46
CA GLU A 2 -10.10 0.18 -7.34
C GLU A 2 -9.76 -0.42 -8.71
N GLU A 3 -8.62 -0.10 -9.28
CA GLU A 3 -8.18 -0.66 -10.57
C GLU A 3 -7.98 -2.18 -10.48
N VAL A 4 -7.41 -2.65 -9.38
CA VAL A 4 -7.18 -4.09 -9.17
C VAL A 4 -8.50 -4.83 -8.98
N ASP A 5 -9.45 -4.25 -8.24
CA ASP A 5 -10.79 -4.80 -8.05
C ASP A 5 -11.57 -4.85 -9.38
N LEU A 6 -11.48 -3.78 -10.17
CA LEU A 6 -12.10 -3.73 -11.49
C LEU A 6 -11.53 -4.78 -12.44
N GLN A 7 -10.20 -4.87 -12.51
CA GLN A 7 -9.52 -5.86 -13.37
C GLN A 7 -9.88 -7.29 -13.00
N LEU A 8 -9.98 -7.59 -11.70
CA LEU A 8 -10.37 -8.93 -11.26
C LEU A 8 -11.81 -9.27 -11.66
N ARG A 9 -12.75 -8.31 -11.52
CA ARG A 9 -14.15 -8.50 -11.96
C ARG A 9 -14.24 -8.68 -13.48
N LEU A 10 -13.52 -7.88 -14.25
CA LEU A 10 -13.47 -8.00 -15.70
C LEU A 10 -12.90 -9.37 -16.13
N ARG A 11 -11.84 -9.82 -15.46
CA ARG A 11 -11.28 -11.15 -15.71
C ARG A 11 -12.27 -12.28 -15.45
N GLN A 12 -13.11 -12.19 -14.42
CA GLN A 12 -14.17 -13.16 -14.15
C GLN A 12 -15.24 -13.19 -15.24
N LEU A 13 -15.42 -12.08 -15.99
CA LEU A 13 -16.29 -11.99 -17.15
C LEU A 13 -15.60 -12.39 -18.46
N GLY A 14 -14.37 -12.92 -18.40
CA GLY A 14 -13.61 -13.33 -19.59
C GLY A 14 -12.93 -12.17 -20.32
N LEU A 15 -12.88 -10.97 -19.73
CA LEU A 15 -12.23 -9.79 -20.30
C LEU A 15 -10.82 -9.66 -19.73
N PRO A 16 -9.75 -9.96 -20.49
CA PRO A 16 -8.39 -9.85 -20.02
C PRO A 16 -7.93 -8.40 -19.93
N SER A 17 -7.06 -8.10 -18.98
CA SER A 17 -6.32 -6.84 -18.95
C SER A 17 -5.12 -6.93 -19.88
N VAL A 18 -4.90 -5.89 -20.68
CA VAL A 18 -3.76 -5.80 -21.60
C VAL A 18 -2.97 -4.53 -21.34
N VAL A 19 -1.67 -4.59 -21.55
CA VAL A 19 -0.79 -3.42 -21.52
C VAL A 19 -0.53 -2.97 -22.94
N LEU A 20 -0.82 -1.71 -23.22
CA LEU A 20 -0.52 -1.10 -24.52
C LEU A 20 0.86 -0.43 -24.45
N SER A 21 1.76 -0.82 -25.33
CA SER A 21 3.14 -0.30 -25.33
C SER A 21 3.33 1.04 -26.04
N GLN A 22 2.37 1.45 -26.87
CA GLN A 22 2.52 2.64 -27.72
C GLN A 22 1.87 3.92 -27.20
N PRO A 23 0.68 3.94 -26.58
CA PRO A 23 0.13 5.17 -26.03
C PRO A 23 0.93 5.62 -24.82
N THR A 24 1.41 6.85 -24.86
CA THR A 24 2.09 7.48 -23.71
C THR A 24 1.18 8.54 -23.10
N LEU A 25 0.91 8.42 -21.80
CA LEU A 25 0.18 9.40 -21.02
C LEU A 25 1.10 10.00 -19.95
N VAL A 26 1.07 11.33 -19.85
CA VAL A 26 1.75 12.05 -18.77
C VAL A 26 0.78 12.12 -17.58
N HIS A 27 1.14 11.47 -16.48
CA HIS A 27 0.36 11.49 -15.25
C HIS A 27 1.05 12.37 -14.19
N ALA A 28 0.42 13.50 -13.85
CA ALA A 28 0.86 14.33 -12.74
C ALA A 28 0.48 13.65 -11.42
N GLY A 29 1.39 12.84 -10.88
CA GLY A 29 1.15 12.11 -9.63
C GLY A 29 0.86 13.04 -8.46
N GLY A 30 -0.22 12.79 -7.74
CA GLY A 30 -0.47 13.42 -6.47
C GLY A 30 -1.12 14.80 -6.47
N GLY A 31 -1.62 15.28 -7.61
CA GLY A 31 -2.18 16.63 -7.74
C GLY A 31 -3.51 16.88 -7.00
N SER A 32 -4.22 15.85 -6.55
CA SER A 32 -5.60 15.98 -6.07
C SER A 32 -5.84 15.78 -4.57
N SER A 33 -4.83 15.39 -3.79
CA SER A 33 -5.01 15.13 -2.36
C SER A 33 -3.74 15.30 -1.52
N ALA A 34 -3.89 15.64 -0.23
CA ALA A 34 -2.79 15.67 0.73
C ALA A 34 -2.13 14.28 0.88
N SER A 35 -0.80 14.26 1.06
CA SER A 35 0.02 13.03 1.08
C SER A 35 -0.45 11.99 2.12
N ASP A 36 -0.77 12.44 3.34
CA ASP A 36 -1.16 11.55 4.43
C ASP A 36 -2.56 10.97 4.23
N LYS A 37 -3.50 11.80 3.76
CA LYS A 37 -4.85 11.37 3.43
C LYS A 37 -4.84 10.31 2.31
N ARG A 38 -4.01 10.50 1.30
CA ARG A 38 -3.82 9.54 0.21
C ARG A 38 -3.22 8.22 0.71
N ARG A 39 -2.23 8.29 1.61
CA ARG A 39 -1.64 7.11 2.24
C ARG A 39 -2.69 6.32 3.03
N GLN A 40 -3.52 7.00 3.83
CA GLN A 40 -4.60 6.35 4.56
C GLN A 40 -5.57 5.66 3.61
N TRP A 41 -6.06 6.35 2.58
CA TRP A 41 -6.96 5.75 1.59
C TRP A 41 -6.35 4.54 0.86
N LEU A 42 -5.04 4.59 0.57
CA LEU A 42 -4.34 3.46 -0.03
C LEU A 42 -4.33 2.24 0.89
N VAL A 43 -4.08 2.44 2.17
CA VAL A 43 -4.10 1.36 3.17
C VAL A 43 -5.52 0.82 3.34
N ASP A 44 -6.49 1.68 3.58
CA ASP A 44 -7.90 1.30 3.77
C ASP A 44 -8.44 0.51 2.57
N SER A 45 -8.17 0.98 1.35
CA SER A 45 -8.61 0.29 0.13
C SER A 45 -8.01 -1.11 -0.04
N ARG A 46 -6.78 -1.33 0.45
CA ARG A 46 -6.18 -2.67 0.47
C ARG A 46 -6.88 -3.61 1.43
N PHE A 47 -7.29 -3.10 2.61
CA PHE A 47 -8.04 -3.90 3.59
C PHE A 47 -9.44 -4.23 3.07
N ILE A 48 -10.15 -3.26 2.47
CA ILE A 48 -11.44 -3.49 1.83
C ILE A 48 -11.33 -4.56 0.72
N TYR A 49 -10.30 -4.47 -0.12
CA TYR A 49 -10.03 -5.46 -1.16
C TYR A 49 -9.74 -6.85 -0.57
N ALA A 50 -8.90 -6.92 0.46
CA ALA A 50 -8.57 -8.18 1.12
C ALA A 50 -9.78 -8.85 1.77
N ASP A 51 -10.65 -8.07 2.41
CA ASP A 51 -11.88 -8.59 3.01
C ASP A 51 -12.85 -9.09 1.93
N LYS A 52 -13.07 -8.30 0.90
CA LYS A 52 -13.98 -8.63 -0.20
C LYS A 52 -13.62 -9.93 -0.92
N TRP A 53 -12.33 -10.14 -1.24
CA TRP A 53 -11.90 -11.24 -2.10
C TRP A 53 -11.29 -12.42 -1.35
N HIS A 54 -10.85 -12.23 -0.12
CA HIS A 54 -10.14 -13.24 0.67
C HIS A 54 -10.69 -13.39 2.09
N GLY A 55 -11.71 -12.62 2.45
CA GLY A 55 -12.37 -12.67 3.76
C GLY A 55 -11.45 -12.37 4.95
N PRO A 56 -11.86 -12.75 6.17
CA PRO A 56 -11.10 -12.45 7.39
C PRO A 56 -9.66 -12.99 7.39
N SER A 57 -9.42 -14.13 6.73
CA SER A 57 -8.07 -14.70 6.63
C SER A 57 -7.15 -13.85 5.75
N GLY A 58 -7.69 -13.25 4.69
CA GLY A 58 -6.98 -12.30 3.84
C GLY A 58 -6.61 -11.03 4.58
N VAL A 59 -7.55 -10.49 5.36
CA VAL A 59 -7.32 -9.33 6.22
C VAL A 59 -6.21 -9.60 7.24
N LYS A 60 -6.24 -10.76 7.91
CA LYS A 60 -5.19 -11.16 8.87
C LYS A 60 -3.81 -11.25 8.20
N ARG A 61 -3.74 -11.90 7.03
CA ARG A 61 -2.48 -12.02 6.26
C ARG A 61 -1.96 -10.67 5.83
N LEU A 62 -2.81 -9.80 5.28
CA LEU A 62 -2.43 -8.46 4.87
C LEU A 62 -1.87 -7.66 6.06
N ARG A 63 -2.57 -7.71 7.21
CA ARG A 63 -2.11 -7.03 8.44
C ARG A 63 -0.74 -7.53 8.89
N ALA A 64 -0.55 -8.84 8.92
CA ALA A 64 0.73 -9.44 9.29
C ALA A 64 1.85 -9.00 8.33
N THR A 65 1.60 -9.04 7.01
CA THR A 65 2.56 -8.60 5.99
C THR A 65 2.94 -7.14 6.15
N LEU A 66 1.97 -6.24 6.34
CA LEU A 66 2.25 -4.81 6.51
C LEU A 66 3.02 -4.54 7.80
N LYS A 67 2.67 -5.19 8.91
CA LYS A 67 3.45 -5.09 10.16
C LYS A 67 4.88 -5.57 9.97
N THR A 68 5.08 -6.72 9.35
CA THR A 68 6.41 -7.26 9.08
C THR A 68 7.23 -6.29 8.21
N ALA A 69 6.63 -5.74 7.16
CA ALA A 69 7.28 -4.74 6.31
C ALA A 69 7.69 -3.49 7.10
N SER A 70 6.83 -2.99 7.99
CA SER A 70 7.15 -1.84 8.85
C SER A 70 8.32 -2.14 9.79
N TYR A 71 8.41 -3.33 10.37
CA TYR A 71 9.55 -3.71 11.21
C TYR A 71 10.84 -3.91 10.40
N ILE A 72 10.77 -4.43 9.18
CA ILE A 72 11.93 -4.51 8.27
C ILE A 72 12.41 -3.09 7.94
N ASN A 73 11.49 -2.18 7.59
CA ASN A 73 11.80 -0.78 7.36
C ASN A 73 12.41 -0.10 8.60
N PHE A 74 11.90 -0.43 9.78
CA PHE A 74 12.47 0.06 11.04
C PHE A 74 13.92 -0.38 11.20
N ALA A 75 14.23 -1.65 11.04
CA ALA A 75 15.59 -2.17 11.13
C ALA A 75 16.51 -1.48 10.12
N TRP A 76 16.06 -1.31 8.87
CA TRP A 76 16.80 -0.58 7.85
C TRP A 76 17.04 0.89 8.22
N ASN A 77 16.01 1.60 8.68
CA ASN A 77 16.15 3.00 9.10
C ASN A 77 17.04 3.14 10.34
N LEU A 78 17.02 2.16 11.25
CA LEU A 78 17.92 2.13 12.40
C LEU A 78 19.39 2.04 11.96
N THR A 79 19.72 1.18 10.99
CA THR A 79 21.08 1.09 10.45
C THR A 79 21.50 2.38 9.75
N ARG A 80 20.58 3.06 9.04
CA ARG A 80 20.85 4.37 8.44
C ARG A 80 21.09 5.45 9.49
N GLN A 81 20.28 5.48 10.53
CA GLN A 81 20.43 6.41 11.66
C GLN A 81 21.80 6.23 12.36
N MET A 82 22.22 4.98 12.57
CA MET A 82 23.55 4.67 13.14
C MET A 82 24.71 5.11 12.23
N ARG A 83 24.47 5.22 10.92
CA ARG A 83 25.46 5.73 9.94
C ARG A 83 25.42 7.25 9.77
N GLY A 84 24.68 7.97 10.63
CA GLY A 84 24.61 9.45 10.62
C GLY A 84 23.63 10.02 9.61
N VAL A 85 22.74 9.21 9.02
CA VAL A 85 21.65 9.72 8.18
C VAL A 85 20.57 10.32 9.08
N ASP A 86 20.13 11.54 8.77
CA ASP A 86 19.05 12.22 9.51
C ASP A 86 17.71 11.53 9.26
N VAL A 87 17.42 10.50 10.06
CA VAL A 87 16.19 9.73 10.04
C VAL A 87 15.86 9.23 11.44
N SER A 88 14.63 9.44 11.88
CA SER A 88 14.11 8.86 13.11
C SER A 88 13.41 7.54 12.81
N ALA A 89 14.10 6.42 13.07
CA ALA A 89 13.56 5.07 12.82
C ALA A 89 12.28 4.80 13.63
N ARG A 90 12.23 5.27 14.90
CA ARG A 90 11.08 5.08 15.80
C ARG A 90 9.85 5.87 15.34
N GLU A 91 10.03 7.13 14.95
CA GLU A 91 8.92 7.97 14.47
C GLU A 91 8.33 7.43 13.17
N ARG A 92 9.18 6.97 12.25
CA ARG A 92 8.72 6.32 11.03
C ARG A 92 7.92 5.05 11.29
N LEU A 93 8.39 4.19 12.20
CA LEU A 93 7.66 3.00 12.59
C LEU A 93 6.30 3.35 13.21
N ALA A 94 6.26 4.31 14.13
CA ALA A 94 5.02 4.76 14.76
C ALA A 94 4.03 5.30 13.71
N THR A 95 4.51 6.09 12.75
CA THR A 95 3.70 6.61 11.65
C THR A 95 3.16 5.49 10.77
N GLU A 96 3.99 4.52 10.37
CA GLU A 96 3.55 3.40 9.53
C GLU A 96 2.49 2.54 10.23
N LEU A 97 2.68 2.24 11.52
CA LEU A 97 1.72 1.46 12.29
C LEU A 97 0.41 2.19 12.54
N ALA A 98 0.44 3.52 12.67
CA ALA A 98 -0.75 4.35 12.86
C ALA A 98 -1.71 4.33 11.65
N PHE A 99 -1.22 4.04 10.45
CA PHE A 99 -2.07 3.89 9.26
C PHE A 99 -2.80 2.54 9.20
N LEU A 100 -2.41 1.56 10.02
CA LEU A 100 -3.08 0.26 10.00
C LEU A 100 -4.45 0.36 10.72
N PRO A 101 -5.53 -0.12 10.08
CA PRO A 101 -6.85 -0.16 10.72
C PRO A 101 -6.83 -0.95 12.03
N ALA A 102 -7.71 -0.57 12.90
CA ALA A 102 -7.86 -1.23 14.22
C ALA A 102 -8.19 -2.74 14.09
#